data_79ff84b77a1924d195a935da240620ef
#
_entry.id   79ff84b77a1924d195a935da240620ef
#
_cell.length_a   1.000
_cell.length_b   1.000
_cell.length_c   1.000
_cell.angle_alpha   90.00
_cell.angle_beta   90.00
_cell.angle_gamma   90.00
#
_symmetry.space_group_name_H-M   'P 1'
#
loop_
_entity.id
_entity.type
_entity.pdbx_description
1 polymer ?
#
loop_
_entity_poly.entity_id
_entity_poly.type
_entity_poly.pdbx_seq_one_letter_code
_entity_poly.pdbx_strand_id
1 'polypeptide(L)'
;MAESAFGGIKISNLYKIFGAKPHAYIDAVRNGLTKTELNEKHGHVLGLRDINIDIPSGCIQVIMGLSGSGKSTLIRHINRLIDPTAGEVLVDGVDVVKMNAAELRAFRRHQTAMVFQKFALLPHRNVLDNTLYGLEVQGMARAKSVDIAMRWLERVGLKGFETRFPNQLSGGMQQRVGLARALSNDAPVLLMDEAYSALDPLIRTDMQSVLLDIQKEIRKTIVFITHDLDEALRLGDQIAILRDGEVIQQGTSQDIVLRPADAYIANFVKEVNRGRVINVEAVMSPVAPGMPAVGPQVVVGSSIEDTMRMLARSGDETATVCAPSGKAVGTVSLRQLASAIVDVAAAESTIGGVENLARAKA
;
A
#
# COMPACT_ATOMS: atom_id res chain seq x y z
N MET A 1 -13.88 -22.42 20.40
CA MET A 1 -13.83 -22.00 18.99
C MET A 1 -12.48 -21.34 18.82
N ALA A 2 -11.57 -21.91 18.03
CA ALA A 2 -10.29 -21.30 17.75
C ALA A 2 -10.58 -20.01 16.95
N GLU A 3 -10.16 -18.84 17.47
CA GLU A 3 -10.08 -17.62 16.66
C GLU A 3 -9.26 -17.97 15.43
N SER A 4 -9.81 -17.79 14.24
CA SER A 4 -9.06 -17.94 13.00
C SER A 4 -7.88 -16.97 13.09
N ALA A 5 -6.66 -17.50 13.14
CA ALA A 5 -5.46 -16.68 13.23
C ALA A 5 -5.48 -15.70 12.07
N PHE A 6 -5.44 -14.37 12.37
CA PHE A 6 -5.40 -13.31 11.37
C PHE A 6 -4.13 -13.50 10.55
N GLY A 7 -4.29 -13.83 9.28
CA GLY A 7 -3.18 -13.88 8.32
C GLY A 7 -2.84 -12.46 7.83
N GLY A 8 -1.56 -12.08 7.92
CA GLY A 8 -1.10 -10.76 7.52
C GLY A 8 -0.34 -10.04 8.64
N ILE A 9 -0.43 -8.69 8.70
CA ILE A 9 0.29 -7.87 9.68
C ILE A 9 -0.71 -7.11 10.53
N LYS A 10 -0.62 -7.26 11.86
CA LYS A 10 -1.42 -6.50 12.81
C LYS A 10 -0.51 -5.67 13.71
N ILE A 11 -0.75 -4.37 13.73
CA ILE A 11 -0.05 -3.40 14.58
C ILE A 11 -1.06 -2.88 15.59
N SER A 12 -0.74 -2.96 16.89
CA SER A 12 -1.64 -2.56 17.96
C SER A 12 -0.95 -1.68 18.99
N ASN A 13 -1.55 -0.52 19.26
CA ASN A 13 -1.08 0.45 20.27
C ASN A 13 0.42 0.72 20.18
N LEU A 14 0.94 0.90 18.95
CA LEU A 14 2.35 1.07 18.71
C LEU A 14 2.79 2.51 18.99
N TYR A 15 3.76 2.65 19.89
CA TYR A 15 4.39 3.93 20.23
C TYR A 15 5.88 3.88 19.99
N LYS A 16 6.43 4.99 19.48
CA LYS A 16 7.87 5.18 19.38
C LYS A 16 8.28 6.56 19.90
N ILE A 17 9.07 6.58 20.95
CA ILE A 17 9.73 7.77 21.49
C ILE A 17 11.23 7.59 21.29
N PHE A 18 11.89 8.57 20.70
CA PHE A 18 13.34 8.63 20.56
C PHE A 18 13.91 9.52 21.65
N GLY A 19 14.99 9.10 22.27
CA GLY A 19 15.67 9.80 23.37
C GLY A 19 16.20 8.86 24.44
N ALA A 20 16.77 9.38 25.50
CA ALA A 20 17.23 8.61 26.64
C ALA A 20 16.04 8.15 27.50
N LYS A 21 16.02 6.85 27.89
CA LYS A 21 14.96 6.26 28.73
C LYS A 21 13.54 6.53 28.22
N PRO A 22 13.21 6.19 26.95
CA PRO A 22 11.93 6.54 26.31
C PRO A 22 10.71 5.96 27.04
N HIS A 23 10.86 4.81 27.70
CA HIS A 23 9.77 4.15 28.45
C HIS A 23 9.26 4.99 29.64
N ALA A 24 10.09 5.89 30.20
CA ALA A 24 9.67 6.75 31.31
C ALA A 24 8.59 7.76 30.90
N TYR A 25 8.40 8.01 29.61
CA TYR A 25 7.46 9.02 29.12
C TYR A 25 6.21 8.42 28.47
N ILE A 26 6.11 7.08 28.37
CA ILE A 26 5.00 6.45 27.65
C ILE A 26 3.64 6.75 28.27
N ASP A 27 3.55 6.72 29.62
CA ASP A 27 2.29 6.99 30.30
C ASP A 27 1.90 8.47 30.20
N ALA A 28 2.88 9.37 30.25
CA ALA A 28 2.62 10.80 30.04
C ALA A 28 2.10 11.07 28.60
N VAL A 29 2.67 10.41 27.58
CA VAL A 29 2.22 10.51 26.19
C VAL A 29 0.82 9.92 26.02
N ARG A 30 0.51 8.79 26.65
CA ARG A 30 -0.84 8.20 26.67
C ARG A 30 -1.87 9.13 27.33
N ASN A 31 -1.45 9.86 28.36
CA ASN A 31 -2.28 10.81 29.08
C ASN A 31 -2.32 12.21 28.43
N GLY A 32 -1.84 12.36 27.20
CA GLY A 32 -2.02 13.56 26.39
C GLY A 32 -0.80 14.49 26.27
N LEU A 33 0.38 14.11 26.79
CA LEU A 33 1.60 14.89 26.55
C LEU A 33 1.85 14.99 25.04
N THR A 34 1.92 16.21 24.52
CA THR A 34 2.06 16.47 23.09
C THR A 34 3.50 16.25 22.59
N LYS A 35 3.66 16.09 21.28
CA LYS A 35 4.97 15.97 20.61
C LYS A 35 5.87 17.18 20.91
N THR A 36 5.28 18.38 20.87
CA THR A 36 5.99 19.64 21.16
C THR A 36 6.45 19.70 22.61
N GLU A 37 5.57 19.43 23.56
CA GLU A 37 5.91 19.43 24.98
C GLU A 37 6.95 18.38 25.35
N LEU A 38 6.85 17.17 24.77
CA LEU A 38 7.81 16.10 24.98
C LEU A 38 9.21 16.52 24.50
N ASN A 39 9.28 17.25 23.39
CA ASN A 39 10.55 17.74 22.86
C ASN A 39 11.10 18.90 23.70
N GLU A 40 10.30 19.93 23.96
CA GLU A 40 10.73 21.15 24.64
C GLU A 40 11.10 20.91 26.12
N LYS A 41 10.28 20.13 26.84
CA LYS A 41 10.47 19.90 28.29
C LYS A 41 11.45 18.76 28.60
N HIS A 42 11.57 17.78 27.70
CA HIS A 42 12.30 16.53 27.99
C HIS A 42 13.35 16.16 26.93
N GLY A 43 13.47 16.89 25.83
CA GLY A 43 14.45 16.62 24.77
C GLY A 43 14.22 15.29 24.05
N HIS A 44 12.96 14.81 23.99
CA HIS A 44 12.58 13.55 23.35
C HIS A 44 11.73 13.81 22.12
N VAL A 45 11.83 12.93 21.11
CA VAL A 45 11.05 13.05 19.88
C VAL A 45 10.00 11.94 19.84
N LEU A 46 8.73 12.31 19.78
CA LEU A 46 7.63 11.38 19.53
C LEU A 46 7.59 11.04 18.03
N GLY A 47 7.99 9.83 17.70
CA GLY A 47 8.00 9.34 16.32
C GLY A 47 6.70 8.70 15.88
N LEU A 48 6.06 7.91 16.77
CA LEU A 48 4.77 7.26 16.54
C LEU A 48 3.93 7.30 17.82
N ARG A 49 2.64 7.49 17.65
CA ARG A 49 1.66 7.55 18.73
C ARG A 49 0.44 6.73 18.37
N ASP A 50 0.14 5.74 19.19
CA ASP A 50 -1.06 4.91 19.13
C ASP A 50 -1.41 4.39 17.74
N ILE A 51 -0.42 3.84 17.05
CA ILE A 51 -0.64 3.29 15.71
C ILE A 51 -1.38 1.96 15.83
N ASN A 52 -2.52 1.89 15.16
CA ASN A 52 -3.36 0.70 15.03
C ASN A 52 -3.68 0.48 13.56
N ILE A 53 -3.14 -0.60 12.95
CA ILE A 53 -3.33 -0.94 11.53
C ILE A 53 -3.42 -2.46 11.38
N ASP A 54 -4.44 -2.94 10.69
CA ASP A 54 -4.60 -4.32 10.27
C ASP A 54 -4.38 -4.42 8.75
N ILE A 55 -3.38 -5.21 8.33
CA ILE A 55 -2.98 -5.39 6.92
C ILE A 55 -3.27 -6.86 6.55
N PRO A 56 -4.31 -7.14 5.77
CA PRO A 56 -4.63 -8.50 5.34
C PRO A 56 -3.52 -9.11 4.49
N SER A 57 -3.36 -10.43 4.57
CA SER A 57 -2.43 -11.17 3.72
C SER A 57 -2.76 -10.98 2.23
N GLY A 58 -1.72 -10.80 1.41
CA GLY A 58 -1.87 -10.61 -0.03
C GLY A 58 -2.34 -9.22 -0.48
N CYS A 59 -2.49 -8.29 0.45
CA CYS A 59 -2.94 -6.90 0.23
C CYS A 59 -1.73 -5.97 0.05
N ILE A 60 -1.89 -4.93 -0.77
CA ILE A 60 -0.99 -3.78 -0.81
C ILE A 60 -1.53 -2.72 0.15
N GLN A 61 -0.90 -2.59 1.30
CA GLN A 61 -1.14 -1.49 2.23
C GLN A 61 -0.22 -0.32 1.92
N VAL A 62 -0.78 0.79 1.50
CA VAL A 62 0.00 2.03 1.37
C VAL A 62 -0.04 2.80 2.68
N ILE A 63 1.12 3.31 3.08
CA ILE A 63 1.29 4.24 4.21
C ILE A 63 1.79 5.55 3.63
N MET A 64 0.94 6.59 3.66
CA MET A 64 1.28 7.88 3.11
C MET A 64 1.29 8.99 4.16
N GLY A 65 1.85 10.15 3.81
CA GLY A 65 1.92 11.35 4.63
C GLY A 65 3.14 12.20 4.29
N LEU A 66 3.21 13.41 4.80
CA LEU A 66 4.32 14.32 4.55
C LEU A 66 5.64 13.84 5.15
N SER A 67 6.75 14.48 4.77
CA SER A 67 8.06 14.21 5.39
C SER A 67 7.99 14.41 6.91
N GLY A 68 8.59 13.51 7.67
CA GLY A 68 8.57 13.56 9.14
C GLY A 68 7.29 13.05 9.82
N SER A 69 6.29 12.54 9.06
CA SER A 69 5.05 12.00 9.65
C SER A 69 5.22 10.63 10.36
N GLY A 70 6.37 9.97 10.25
CA GLY A 70 6.65 8.70 10.92
C GLY A 70 6.62 7.45 10.02
N LYS A 71 6.34 7.56 8.72
CA LYS A 71 6.20 6.43 7.78
C LYS A 71 7.37 5.46 7.78
N SER A 72 8.60 5.96 7.55
CA SER A 72 9.81 5.12 7.55
C SER A 72 10.11 4.55 8.94
N THR A 73 9.70 5.24 10.00
CA THR A 73 9.76 4.69 11.36
C THR A 73 8.80 3.52 11.50
N LEU A 74 7.55 3.67 11.04
CA LEU A 74 6.53 2.63 11.14
C LEU A 74 6.93 1.34 10.40
N ILE A 75 7.33 1.42 9.12
CA ILE A 75 7.71 0.23 8.35
C ILE A 75 8.89 -0.53 8.97
N ARG A 76 9.82 0.20 9.60
CA ARG A 76 10.98 -0.39 10.28
C ARG A 76 10.65 -1.07 11.60
N HIS A 77 9.45 -0.90 12.15
CA HIS A 77 8.95 -1.69 13.27
C HIS A 77 8.45 -3.06 12.80
N ILE A 78 7.92 -3.18 11.58
CA ILE A 78 7.41 -4.45 11.05
C ILE A 78 8.52 -5.50 10.95
N ASN A 79 9.71 -5.13 10.51
CA ASN A 79 10.88 -6.02 10.51
C ASN A 79 11.79 -5.82 11.72
N ARG A 80 11.32 -5.03 12.69
CA ARG A 80 12.02 -4.70 13.94
C ARG A 80 13.46 -4.21 13.73
N LEU A 81 13.70 -3.41 12.67
CA LEU A 81 14.94 -2.63 12.55
C LEU A 81 14.99 -1.51 13.60
N ILE A 82 13.84 -1.12 14.11
CA ILE A 82 13.65 -0.19 15.23
C ILE A 82 12.77 -0.91 16.26
N ASP A 83 13.20 -0.96 17.52
CA ASP A 83 12.37 -1.46 18.60
C ASP A 83 11.33 -0.42 19.01
N PRO A 84 10.06 -0.83 19.21
CA PRO A 84 9.03 0.09 19.72
C PRO A 84 9.29 0.48 21.18
N THR A 85 8.73 1.61 21.61
CA THR A 85 8.70 1.99 23.02
C THR A 85 7.57 1.25 23.74
N ALA A 86 6.43 1.05 23.06
CA ALA A 86 5.31 0.24 23.55
C ALA A 86 4.49 -0.25 22.34
N GLY A 87 3.62 -1.21 22.57
CA GLY A 87 2.74 -1.79 21.56
C GLY A 87 3.24 -3.14 21.03
N GLU A 88 2.51 -3.65 20.04
CA GLU A 88 2.68 -4.99 19.52
C GLU A 88 2.69 -4.97 18.00
N VAL A 89 3.48 -5.86 17.39
CA VAL A 89 3.52 -6.09 15.94
C VAL A 89 3.45 -7.58 15.70
N LEU A 90 2.30 -8.05 15.22
CA LEU A 90 2.10 -9.43 14.81
C LEU A 90 2.27 -9.58 13.31
N VAL A 91 3.04 -10.55 12.87
CA VAL A 91 3.14 -10.98 11.47
C VAL A 91 2.75 -12.45 11.42
N ASP A 92 1.66 -12.75 10.70
CA ASP A 92 1.04 -14.07 10.65
C ASP A 92 0.81 -14.69 12.06
N GLY A 93 0.35 -13.84 12.99
CA GLY A 93 0.06 -14.22 14.38
C GLY A 93 1.28 -14.32 15.32
N VAL A 94 2.51 -14.08 14.82
CA VAL A 94 3.73 -14.14 15.63
C VAL A 94 4.18 -12.73 16.01
N ASP A 95 4.34 -12.49 17.31
CA ASP A 95 4.79 -11.19 17.84
C ASP A 95 6.29 -10.96 17.60
N VAL A 96 6.58 -10.11 16.63
CA VAL A 96 7.95 -9.75 16.24
C VAL A 96 8.70 -9.02 17.38
N VAL A 97 7.97 -8.31 18.23
CA VAL A 97 8.58 -7.53 19.34
C VAL A 97 9.16 -8.45 20.42
N LYS A 98 8.55 -9.62 20.61
CA LYS A 98 8.98 -10.60 21.63
C LYS A 98 10.07 -11.57 21.14
N MET A 99 10.38 -11.60 19.84
CA MET A 99 11.40 -12.50 19.28
C MET A 99 12.78 -12.27 19.90
N ASN A 100 13.48 -13.33 20.22
CA ASN A 100 14.89 -13.28 20.56
C ASN A 100 15.78 -12.99 19.34
N ALA A 101 17.08 -12.79 19.53
CA ALA A 101 18.00 -12.41 18.45
C ALA A 101 18.13 -13.49 17.33
N ALA A 102 17.98 -14.76 17.66
CA ALA A 102 18.06 -15.85 16.67
C ALA A 102 16.77 -15.92 15.84
N GLU A 103 15.62 -15.87 16.50
CA GLU A 103 14.30 -15.83 15.88
C GLU A 103 14.15 -14.61 14.97
N LEU A 104 14.58 -13.42 15.44
CA LEU A 104 14.51 -12.20 14.65
C LEU A 104 15.41 -12.26 13.41
N ARG A 105 16.59 -12.87 13.49
CA ARG A 105 17.42 -13.12 12.29
C ARG A 105 16.76 -14.06 11.31
N ALA A 106 16.15 -15.14 11.79
CA ALA A 106 15.40 -16.08 10.96
C ALA A 106 14.18 -15.41 10.31
N PHE A 107 13.42 -14.62 11.08
CA PHE A 107 12.30 -13.83 10.59
C PHE A 107 12.70 -12.88 9.47
N ARG A 108 13.75 -12.06 9.66
CA ARG A 108 14.26 -11.13 8.63
C ARG A 108 14.79 -11.84 7.39
N ARG A 109 15.31 -13.06 7.54
CA ARG A 109 15.87 -13.85 6.46
C ARG A 109 14.79 -14.49 5.58
N HIS A 110 13.68 -14.92 6.17
CA HIS A 110 12.69 -15.76 5.49
C HIS A 110 11.30 -15.13 5.39
N GLN A 111 10.92 -14.22 6.28
CA GLN A 111 9.56 -13.69 6.36
C GLN A 111 9.42 -12.29 5.77
N THR A 112 10.51 -11.52 5.69
CA THR A 112 10.46 -10.16 5.18
C THR A 112 11.55 -9.88 4.15
N ALA A 113 11.19 -9.11 3.11
CA ALA A 113 12.15 -8.49 2.20
C ALA A 113 11.93 -6.98 2.20
N MET A 114 12.99 -6.19 1.95
CA MET A 114 12.86 -4.74 1.97
C MET A 114 13.53 -4.09 0.76
N VAL A 115 12.80 -3.17 0.13
CA VAL A 115 13.28 -2.25 -0.91
C VAL A 115 13.46 -0.89 -0.28
N PHE A 116 14.63 -0.30 -0.40
CA PHE A 116 15.01 0.96 0.23
C PHE A 116 14.95 2.13 -0.75
N GLN A 117 14.72 3.32 -0.24
CA GLN A 117 14.70 4.58 -0.99
C GLN A 117 15.99 4.84 -1.79
N LYS A 118 17.16 4.57 -1.21
CA LYS A 118 18.49 4.74 -1.83
C LYS A 118 19.03 3.41 -2.38
N PHE A 119 18.22 2.59 -3.02
CA PHE A 119 18.53 1.30 -3.67
C PHE A 119 19.25 0.28 -2.78
N ALA A 120 20.16 0.71 -1.90
CA ALA A 120 20.97 -0.11 -1.00
C ALA A 120 21.69 -1.30 -1.69
N LEU A 121 22.13 -1.08 -2.94
CA LEU A 121 22.91 -2.07 -3.68
C LEU A 121 24.34 -2.12 -3.15
N LEU A 122 24.93 -3.31 -3.17
CA LEU A 122 26.32 -3.54 -2.82
C LEU A 122 27.21 -3.09 -4.00
N PRO A 123 28.00 -2.00 -3.87
CA PRO A 123 28.69 -1.39 -4.99
C PRO A 123 29.80 -2.27 -5.57
N HIS A 124 30.34 -3.19 -4.78
CA HIS A 124 31.39 -4.16 -5.17
C HIS A 124 30.82 -5.45 -5.77
N ARG A 125 29.50 -5.58 -5.91
CA ARG A 125 28.80 -6.70 -6.52
C ARG A 125 28.10 -6.26 -7.81
N ASN A 126 28.12 -7.12 -8.83
CA ASN A 126 27.35 -6.89 -10.05
C ASN A 126 25.85 -7.06 -9.82
N VAL A 127 25.04 -6.87 -10.87
CA VAL A 127 23.57 -6.97 -10.84
C VAL A 127 23.11 -8.36 -10.37
N LEU A 128 23.69 -9.43 -10.95
CA LEU A 128 23.34 -10.80 -10.57
C LEU A 128 23.68 -11.07 -9.10
N ASP A 129 24.90 -10.74 -8.67
CA ASP A 129 25.34 -10.97 -7.28
C ASP A 129 24.58 -10.10 -6.27
N ASN A 130 24.11 -8.92 -6.64
CA ASN A 130 23.18 -8.15 -5.83
C ASN A 130 21.81 -8.84 -5.71
N THR A 131 21.29 -9.36 -6.81
CA THR A 131 19.96 -10.00 -6.85
C THR A 131 19.94 -11.29 -6.03
N LEU A 132 20.97 -12.12 -6.12
CA LEU A 132 21.04 -13.40 -5.39
C LEU A 132 21.52 -13.27 -3.92
N TYR A 133 21.88 -12.07 -3.46
CA TYR A 133 22.44 -11.86 -2.11
C TYR A 133 21.54 -12.40 -0.98
N GLY A 134 20.21 -12.18 -1.06
CA GLY A 134 19.27 -12.70 -0.09
C GLY A 134 19.26 -14.24 -0.02
N LEU A 135 19.35 -14.90 -1.17
CA LEU A 135 19.40 -16.36 -1.29
C LEU A 135 20.71 -16.93 -0.72
N GLU A 136 21.83 -16.22 -0.91
CA GLU A 136 23.11 -16.57 -0.26
C GLU A 136 22.99 -16.51 1.26
N VAL A 137 22.36 -15.45 1.80
CA VAL A 137 22.14 -15.30 3.24
C VAL A 137 21.21 -16.39 3.80
N GLN A 138 20.27 -16.91 2.96
CA GLN A 138 19.44 -18.06 3.30
C GLN A 138 20.19 -19.40 3.25
N GLY A 139 21.43 -19.42 2.73
CA GLY A 139 22.23 -20.65 2.59
C GLY A 139 21.88 -21.49 1.37
N MET A 140 21.18 -20.91 0.38
CA MET A 140 20.83 -21.62 -0.86
C MET A 140 22.06 -21.88 -1.74
N ALA A 141 22.14 -23.05 -2.37
CA ALA A 141 23.21 -23.37 -3.31
C ALA A 141 23.24 -22.39 -4.48
N ARG A 142 24.46 -21.90 -4.84
CA ARG A 142 24.64 -20.84 -5.84
C ARG A 142 23.99 -21.14 -7.20
N ALA A 143 24.09 -22.38 -7.69
CA ALA A 143 23.48 -22.75 -8.97
C ALA A 143 21.95 -22.48 -8.96
N LYS A 144 21.25 -22.94 -7.92
CA LYS A 144 19.81 -22.70 -7.76
C LYS A 144 19.49 -21.20 -7.57
N SER A 145 20.33 -20.48 -6.82
CA SER A 145 20.17 -19.04 -6.60
C SER A 145 20.29 -18.25 -7.91
N VAL A 146 21.22 -18.63 -8.79
CA VAL A 146 21.41 -18.01 -10.11
C VAL A 146 20.15 -18.15 -10.96
N ASP A 147 19.55 -19.34 -11.03
CA ASP A 147 18.34 -19.59 -11.82
C ASP A 147 17.16 -18.73 -11.34
N ILE A 148 17.03 -18.57 -10.02
CA ILE A 148 15.98 -17.72 -9.42
C ILE A 148 16.25 -16.24 -9.73
N ALA A 149 17.49 -15.79 -9.53
CA ALA A 149 17.87 -14.40 -9.78
C ALA A 149 17.70 -14.00 -11.26
N MET A 150 18.12 -14.87 -12.19
CA MET A 150 17.97 -14.64 -13.63
C MET A 150 16.51 -14.46 -14.05
N ARG A 151 15.60 -15.30 -13.53
CA ARG A 151 14.15 -15.15 -13.79
C ARG A 151 13.62 -13.81 -13.31
N TRP A 152 14.00 -13.36 -12.13
CA TRP A 152 13.54 -12.07 -11.61
C TRP A 152 14.17 -10.90 -12.37
N LEU A 153 15.44 -10.98 -12.76
CA LEU A 153 16.10 -9.97 -13.60
C LEU A 153 15.40 -9.83 -14.96
N GLU A 154 15.02 -10.93 -15.59
CA GLU A 154 14.25 -10.90 -16.84
C GLU A 154 12.88 -10.26 -16.63
N ARG A 155 12.17 -10.59 -15.54
CA ARG A 155 10.84 -10.02 -15.24
C ARG A 155 10.85 -8.52 -14.96
N VAL A 156 11.91 -8.01 -14.34
CA VAL A 156 12.06 -6.56 -14.13
C VAL A 156 12.72 -5.84 -15.30
N GLY A 157 12.95 -6.53 -16.43
CA GLY A 157 13.52 -5.95 -17.67
C GLY A 157 15.01 -5.64 -17.60
N LEU A 158 15.78 -6.45 -16.87
CA LEU A 158 17.24 -6.31 -16.73
C LEU A 158 18.03 -7.45 -17.38
N LYS A 159 17.42 -8.22 -18.29
CA LYS A 159 18.12 -9.24 -19.09
C LYS A 159 19.24 -8.61 -19.89
N GLY A 160 20.44 -9.18 -19.82
CA GLY A 160 21.66 -8.69 -20.47
C GLY A 160 22.48 -7.70 -19.65
N PHE A 161 22.02 -7.34 -18.43
CA PHE A 161 22.74 -6.44 -17.52
C PHE A 161 23.37 -7.16 -16.31
N GLU A 162 23.36 -8.49 -16.27
CA GLU A 162 23.70 -9.33 -15.11
C GLU A 162 25.11 -9.04 -14.57
N THR A 163 26.07 -8.77 -15.49
CA THR A 163 27.49 -8.53 -15.16
C THR A 163 27.81 -7.07 -14.88
N ARG A 164 26.86 -6.15 -15.08
CA ARG A 164 27.06 -4.72 -14.83
C ARG A 164 27.09 -4.44 -13.33
N PHE A 165 27.85 -3.41 -12.94
CA PHE A 165 27.92 -2.92 -11.57
C PHE A 165 26.95 -1.76 -11.34
N PRO A 166 26.53 -1.48 -10.09
CA PRO A 166 25.57 -0.41 -9.77
C PRO A 166 25.92 0.96 -10.37
N ASN A 167 27.19 1.34 -10.39
CA ASN A 167 27.67 2.61 -10.95
C ASN A 167 27.57 2.71 -12.48
N GLN A 168 27.27 1.60 -13.17
CA GLN A 168 27.05 1.54 -14.62
C GLN A 168 25.57 1.58 -15.00
N LEU A 169 24.67 1.75 -14.02
CA LEU A 169 23.23 1.69 -14.18
C LEU A 169 22.57 3.05 -13.92
N SER A 170 21.49 3.34 -14.64
CA SER A 170 20.61 4.47 -14.28
C SER A 170 19.92 4.21 -12.93
N GLY A 171 19.40 5.27 -12.30
CA GLY A 171 18.64 5.14 -11.04
C GLY A 171 17.46 4.17 -11.14
N GLY A 172 16.71 4.22 -12.25
CA GLY A 172 15.62 3.27 -12.51
C GLY A 172 16.09 1.83 -12.65
N MET A 173 17.22 1.58 -13.29
CA MET A 173 17.79 0.23 -13.37
C MET A 173 18.27 -0.25 -11.99
N GLN A 174 18.89 0.61 -11.19
CA GLN A 174 19.29 0.26 -9.82
C GLN A 174 18.09 -0.11 -8.97
N GLN A 175 16.97 0.60 -9.12
CA GLN A 175 15.70 0.29 -8.43
C GLN A 175 15.15 -1.08 -8.86
N ARG A 176 15.19 -1.39 -10.16
CA ARG A 176 14.79 -2.71 -10.68
C ARG A 176 15.66 -3.84 -10.09
N VAL A 177 16.97 -3.62 -9.93
CA VAL A 177 17.84 -4.59 -9.23
C VAL A 177 17.42 -4.75 -7.77
N GLY A 178 17.11 -3.65 -7.06
CA GLY A 178 16.61 -3.67 -5.69
C GLY A 178 15.31 -4.46 -5.54
N LEU A 179 14.38 -4.27 -6.48
CA LEU A 179 13.12 -5.01 -6.54
C LEU A 179 13.36 -6.50 -6.84
N ALA A 180 14.18 -6.83 -7.85
CA ALA A 180 14.52 -8.21 -8.18
C ALA A 180 15.18 -8.94 -7.00
N ARG A 181 16.11 -8.28 -6.28
CA ARG A 181 16.71 -8.79 -5.05
C ARG A 181 15.69 -9.10 -3.96
N ALA A 182 14.73 -8.20 -3.75
CA ALA A 182 13.69 -8.40 -2.73
C ALA A 182 12.73 -9.54 -3.10
N LEU A 183 12.36 -9.64 -4.38
CA LEU A 183 11.46 -10.67 -4.89
C LEU A 183 12.11 -12.05 -4.94
N SER A 184 13.42 -12.13 -5.29
CA SER A 184 14.17 -13.41 -5.33
C SER A 184 14.25 -14.08 -3.96
N ASN A 185 14.18 -13.31 -2.88
CA ASN A 185 14.20 -13.81 -1.50
C ASN A 185 12.95 -14.63 -1.12
N ASP A 186 11.91 -14.56 -1.91
CA ASP A 186 10.61 -15.23 -1.76
C ASP A 186 9.94 -15.06 -0.39
N ALA A 187 10.22 -13.99 0.31
CA ALA A 187 9.57 -13.66 1.57
C ALA A 187 8.09 -13.31 1.36
N PRO A 188 7.15 -13.73 2.25
CA PRO A 188 5.72 -13.42 2.13
C PRO A 188 5.41 -11.93 2.31
N VAL A 189 6.24 -11.18 3.06
CA VAL A 189 6.06 -9.75 3.32
C VAL A 189 7.13 -8.95 2.58
N LEU A 190 6.69 -8.00 1.74
CA LEU A 190 7.54 -7.04 1.05
C LEU A 190 7.35 -5.64 1.62
N LEU A 191 8.41 -5.06 2.14
CA LEU A 191 8.44 -3.70 2.71
C LEU A 191 9.12 -2.77 1.71
N MET A 192 8.46 -1.66 1.34
CA MET A 192 8.95 -0.70 0.34
C MET A 192 8.97 0.71 0.93
N ASP A 193 10.17 1.21 1.28
CA ASP A 193 10.36 2.53 1.92
C ASP A 193 10.69 3.58 0.84
N GLU A 194 9.67 4.35 0.39
CA GLU A 194 9.76 5.37 -0.67
C GLU A 194 10.52 4.89 -1.92
N ALA A 195 10.23 3.65 -2.34
CA ALA A 195 11.02 2.94 -3.33
C ALA A 195 11.10 3.65 -4.70
N TYR A 196 10.13 4.47 -5.07
CA TYR A 196 10.07 5.11 -6.37
C TYR A 196 10.26 6.63 -6.34
N SER A 197 10.51 7.23 -5.16
CA SER A 197 10.62 8.70 -5.00
C SER A 197 11.78 9.33 -5.77
N ALA A 198 12.86 8.59 -6.00
CA ALA A 198 14.06 9.05 -6.72
C ALA A 198 13.99 8.84 -8.24
N LEU A 199 12.88 8.32 -8.78
CA LEU A 199 12.71 8.02 -10.20
C LEU A 199 12.00 9.17 -10.93
N ASP A 200 12.33 9.35 -12.20
CA ASP A 200 11.57 10.23 -13.07
C ASP A 200 10.12 9.71 -13.28
N PRO A 201 9.15 10.58 -13.64
CA PRO A 201 7.74 10.20 -13.69
C PRO A 201 7.42 9.02 -14.63
N LEU A 202 8.12 8.90 -15.76
CA LEU A 202 7.87 7.85 -16.74
C LEU A 202 8.33 6.49 -16.20
N ILE A 203 9.55 6.42 -15.69
CA ILE A 203 10.12 5.21 -15.10
C ILE A 203 9.34 4.80 -13.85
N ARG A 204 8.89 5.78 -13.03
CA ARG A 204 8.04 5.52 -11.87
C ARG A 204 6.75 4.82 -12.27
N THR A 205 6.03 5.35 -13.27
CA THR A 205 4.79 4.78 -13.77
C THR A 205 4.98 3.34 -14.28
N ASP A 206 6.07 3.09 -14.98
CA ASP A 206 6.43 1.77 -15.48
C ASP A 206 6.73 0.78 -14.32
N MET A 207 7.51 1.20 -13.33
CA MET A 207 7.81 0.40 -12.14
C MET A 207 6.56 0.06 -11.31
N GLN A 208 5.60 0.98 -11.21
CA GLN A 208 4.29 0.71 -10.57
C GLN A 208 3.53 -0.35 -11.35
N SER A 209 3.50 -0.28 -12.69
CA SER A 209 2.84 -1.29 -13.52
C SER A 209 3.49 -2.67 -13.34
N VAL A 210 4.83 -2.74 -13.36
CA VAL A 210 5.58 -3.98 -13.10
C VAL A 210 5.24 -4.57 -11.73
N LEU A 211 5.15 -3.73 -10.68
CA LEU A 211 4.79 -4.19 -9.34
C LEU A 211 3.37 -4.77 -9.30
N LEU A 212 2.39 -4.07 -9.89
CA LEU A 212 1.00 -4.52 -9.94
C LEU A 212 0.84 -5.83 -10.72
N ASP A 213 1.54 -6.00 -11.85
CA ASP A 213 1.50 -7.22 -12.64
C ASP A 213 2.12 -8.40 -11.89
N ILE A 214 3.24 -8.18 -11.21
CA ILE A 214 3.86 -9.18 -10.33
C ILE A 214 2.90 -9.54 -9.19
N GLN A 215 2.27 -8.54 -8.54
CA GLN A 215 1.37 -8.76 -7.40
C GLN A 215 0.14 -9.60 -7.75
N LYS A 216 -0.42 -9.45 -8.96
CA LYS A 216 -1.53 -10.29 -9.45
C LYS A 216 -1.19 -11.79 -9.43
N GLU A 217 0.08 -12.14 -9.67
CA GLU A 217 0.52 -13.53 -9.73
C GLU A 217 0.94 -14.07 -8.36
N ILE A 218 1.75 -13.30 -7.61
CA ILE A 218 2.41 -13.81 -6.38
C ILE A 218 1.67 -13.48 -5.10
N ARG A 219 0.76 -12.49 -5.11
CA ARG A 219 -0.12 -12.08 -3.99
C ARG A 219 0.61 -11.96 -2.65
N LYS A 220 1.76 -11.29 -2.63
CA LYS A 220 2.51 -11.00 -1.38
C LYS A 220 1.83 -9.90 -0.59
N THR A 221 2.00 -9.91 0.73
CA THR A 221 1.63 -8.77 1.58
C THR A 221 2.66 -7.67 1.37
N ILE A 222 2.24 -6.53 0.82
CA ILE A 222 3.13 -5.41 0.51
C ILE A 222 2.79 -4.24 1.41
N VAL A 223 3.79 -3.70 2.12
CA VAL A 223 3.67 -2.41 2.81
C VAL A 223 4.49 -1.39 2.04
N PHE A 224 3.81 -0.43 1.44
CA PHE A 224 4.38 0.55 0.52
C PHE A 224 4.32 1.95 1.11
N ILE A 225 5.46 2.61 1.28
CA ILE A 225 5.53 3.99 1.77
C ILE A 225 5.68 4.94 0.61
N THR A 226 4.86 5.99 0.60
CA THR A 226 4.98 7.11 -0.33
C THR A 226 4.52 8.42 0.31
N HIS A 227 4.91 9.54 -0.29
CA HIS A 227 4.35 10.86 -0.04
C HIS A 227 3.51 11.36 -1.24
N ASP A 228 3.43 10.57 -2.31
CA ASP A 228 2.70 10.87 -3.55
C ASP A 228 1.32 10.22 -3.49
N LEU A 229 0.27 11.06 -3.58
CA LEU A 229 -1.11 10.60 -3.47
C LEU A 229 -1.54 9.78 -4.70
N ASP A 230 -1.13 10.17 -5.91
CA ASP A 230 -1.47 9.42 -7.13
C ASP A 230 -0.88 8.02 -7.09
N GLU A 231 0.34 7.89 -6.55
CA GLU A 231 0.97 6.60 -6.32
C GLU A 231 0.19 5.76 -5.30
N ALA A 232 -0.23 6.37 -4.18
CA ALA A 232 -1.01 5.70 -3.15
C ALA A 232 -2.37 5.19 -3.69
N LEU A 233 -3.07 6.04 -4.43
CA LEU A 233 -4.38 5.72 -5.02
C LEU A 233 -4.29 4.66 -6.12
N ARG A 234 -3.15 4.60 -6.84
CA ARG A 234 -2.92 3.62 -7.90
C ARG A 234 -2.54 2.24 -7.40
N LEU A 235 -1.70 2.19 -6.36
CA LEU A 235 -1.10 0.94 -5.88
C LEU A 235 -1.88 0.30 -4.73
N GLY A 236 -2.50 1.12 -3.86
CA GLY A 236 -3.04 0.66 -2.58
C GLY A 236 -4.40 -0.02 -2.70
N ASP A 237 -4.50 -1.25 -2.20
CA ASP A 237 -5.79 -1.84 -1.85
C ASP A 237 -6.37 -1.14 -0.61
N GLN A 238 -5.48 -0.79 0.34
CA GLN A 238 -5.77 0.01 1.53
C GLN A 238 -4.72 1.11 1.68
N ILE A 239 -5.15 2.28 2.14
CA ILE A 239 -4.30 3.44 2.37
C ILE A 239 -4.45 3.88 3.82
N ALA A 240 -3.34 4.07 4.53
CA ALA A 240 -3.29 4.72 5.84
C ALA A 240 -2.55 6.06 5.72
N ILE A 241 -3.18 7.15 6.13
CA ILE A 241 -2.59 8.49 6.08
C ILE A 241 -2.05 8.86 7.45
N LEU A 242 -0.73 9.10 7.51
CA LEU A 242 -0.04 9.48 8.73
C LEU A 242 0.24 10.99 8.78
N ARG A 243 -0.05 11.59 9.93
CA ARG A 243 0.35 12.96 10.29
C ARG A 243 0.84 12.97 11.74
N ASP A 244 2.00 13.59 11.96
CA ASP A 244 2.61 13.76 13.30
C ASP A 244 2.79 12.48 14.14
N GLY A 245 2.95 11.34 13.47
CA GLY A 245 3.12 10.05 14.11
C GLY A 245 1.83 9.32 14.43
N GLU A 246 0.68 9.80 13.99
CA GLU A 246 -0.64 9.21 14.18
C GLU A 246 -1.29 8.83 12.85
N VAL A 247 -2.16 7.81 12.83
CA VAL A 247 -3.02 7.49 11.69
C VAL A 247 -4.24 8.39 11.74
N ILE A 248 -4.41 9.26 10.75
CA ILE A 248 -5.54 10.19 10.67
C ILE A 248 -6.72 9.57 9.94
N GLN A 249 -6.44 8.81 8.89
CA GLN A 249 -7.47 8.08 8.13
C GLN A 249 -6.90 6.79 7.57
N GLN A 250 -7.74 5.76 7.53
CA GLN A 250 -7.46 4.49 6.85
C GLN A 250 -8.71 4.07 6.06
N GLY A 251 -8.50 3.51 4.87
CA GLY A 251 -9.56 3.02 4.00
C GLY A 251 -9.07 2.72 2.59
N THR A 252 -10.00 2.39 1.71
CA THR A 252 -9.73 2.24 0.28
C THR A 252 -9.43 3.58 -0.39
N SER A 253 -8.90 3.57 -1.62
CA SER A 253 -8.71 4.79 -2.42
C SER A 253 -10.00 5.61 -2.54
N GLN A 254 -11.15 4.95 -2.66
CA GLN A 254 -12.45 5.61 -2.73
C GLN A 254 -12.85 6.26 -1.40
N ASP A 255 -12.63 5.59 -0.26
CA ASP A 255 -12.92 6.15 1.07
C ASP A 255 -12.12 7.42 1.32
N ILE A 256 -10.82 7.43 0.93
CA ILE A 256 -9.95 8.61 1.08
C ILE A 256 -10.44 9.78 0.22
N VAL A 257 -10.85 9.53 -1.02
CA VAL A 257 -11.23 10.58 -1.97
C VAL A 257 -12.66 11.08 -1.73
N LEU A 258 -13.60 10.20 -1.37
CA LEU A 258 -15.01 10.55 -1.22
C LEU A 258 -15.37 11.01 0.18
N ARG A 259 -14.66 10.54 1.22
CA ARG A 259 -14.97 10.80 2.64
C ARG A 259 -13.71 11.22 3.40
N PRO A 260 -13.08 12.36 3.04
CA PRO A 260 -11.89 12.82 3.76
C PRO A 260 -12.22 13.11 5.22
N ALA A 261 -11.41 12.60 6.15
CA ALA A 261 -11.66 12.67 7.59
C ALA A 261 -11.55 14.09 8.16
N ASP A 262 -10.73 14.95 7.52
CA ASP A 262 -10.57 16.34 7.93
C ASP A 262 -10.22 17.26 6.74
N ALA A 263 -10.18 18.57 7.00
CA ALA A 263 -9.86 19.58 6.00
C ALA A 263 -8.45 19.41 5.39
N TYR A 264 -7.51 18.84 6.13
CA TYR A 264 -6.17 18.55 5.63
C TYR A 264 -6.22 17.50 4.52
N ILE A 265 -6.93 16.38 4.76
CA ILE A 265 -7.08 15.31 3.77
C ILE A 265 -7.93 15.81 2.59
N ALA A 266 -9.01 16.57 2.86
CA ALA A 266 -9.83 17.18 1.82
C ALA A 266 -9.00 18.05 0.86
N ASN A 267 -8.08 18.86 1.39
CA ASN A 267 -7.16 19.65 0.56
C ASN A 267 -6.17 18.77 -0.20
N PHE A 268 -5.74 17.65 0.38
CA PHE A 268 -4.81 16.72 -0.25
C PHE A 268 -5.42 16.03 -1.46
N VAL A 269 -6.70 15.66 -1.38
CA VAL A 269 -7.43 14.97 -2.47
C VAL A 269 -8.09 15.93 -3.47
N LYS A 270 -8.01 17.23 -3.26
CA LYS A 270 -8.70 18.25 -4.09
C LYS A 270 -8.31 18.19 -5.57
N GLU A 271 -7.02 17.94 -5.85
CA GLU A 271 -6.48 17.93 -7.22
C GLU A 271 -6.48 16.53 -7.87
N VAL A 272 -6.97 15.52 -7.14
CA VAL A 272 -7.04 14.14 -7.65
C VAL A 272 -8.01 14.04 -8.82
N ASN A 273 -7.59 13.34 -9.87
CA ASN A 273 -8.49 12.96 -10.94
C ASN A 273 -9.50 11.90 -10.46
N ARG A 274 -10.62 12.36 -9.90
CA ARG A 274 -11.68 11.53 -9.36
C ARG A 274 -12.21 10.51 -10.36
N GLY A 275 -12.24 10.86 -11.64
CA GLY A 275 -12.70 9.96 -12.70
C GLY A 275 -11.89 8.67 -12.80
N ARG A 276 -10.62 8.68 -12.39
CA ARG A 276 -9.74 7.50 -12.38
C ARG A 276 -9.82 6.67 -11.11
N VAL A 277 -10.21 7.29 -10.01
CA VAL A 277 -10.21 6.65 -8.67
C VAL A 277 -11.58 6.11 -8.32
N ILE A 278 -12.64 6.82 -8.69
CA ILE A 278 -14.01 6.42 -8.35
C ILE A 278 -14.49 5.38 -9.36
N ASN A 279 -14.97 4.25 -8.83
CA ASN A 279 -15.56 3.19 -9.62
C ASN A 279 -17.07 3.41 -9.80
N VAL A 280 -17.64 2.82 -10.84
CA VAL A 280 -19.05 3.00 -11.22
C VAL A 280 -20.05 2.58 -10.15
N GLU A 281 -19.69 1.59 -9.30
CA GLU A 281 -20.55 1.13 -8.20
C GLU A 281 -20.78 2.17 -7.14
N ALA A 282 -19.87 3.14 -6.97
CA ALA A 282 -20.05 4.24 -6.01
C ALA A 282 -21.13 5.25 -6.41
N VAL A 283 -21.51 5.25 -7.71
CA VAL A 283 -22.42 6.25 -8.30
C VAL A 283 -23.62 5.64 -9.05
N MET A 284 -23.64 4.31 -9.23
CA MET A 284 -24.72 3.61 -9.93
C MET A 284 -26.04 3.65 -9.12
N SER A 285 -27.14 3.61 -9.84
CA SER A 285 -28.47 3.30 -9.31
C SER A 285 -28.66 1.79 -9.30
N PRO A 286 -28.98 1.15 -8.13
CA PRO A 286 -29.17 -0.30 -8.09
C PRO A 286 -30.40 -0.71 -8.93
N VAL A 287 -30.35 -1.88 -9.57
CA VAL A 287 -31.49 -2.45 -10.30
C VAL A 287 -32.07 -3.66 -9.57
N ALA A 288 -33.35 -3.96 -9.86
CA ALA A 288 -34.01 -5.14 -9.29
C ALA A 288 -33.33 -6.44 -9.76
N PRO A 289 -33.21 -7.46 -8.90
CA PRO A 289 -32.63 -8.75 -9.27
C PRO A 289 -33.38 -9.37 -10.47
N GLY A 290 -32.61 -9.75 -11.51
CA GLY A 290 -33.18 -10.39 -12.72
C GLY A 290 -33.54 -9.43 -13.86
N MET A 291 -33.28 -8.15 -13.71
CA MET A 291 -33.43 -7.19 -14.80
C MET A 291 -32.42 -7.50 -15.92
N PRO A 292 -32.83 -7.58 -17.21
CA PRO A 292 -31.90 -7.79 -18.29
C PRO A 292 -30.97 -6.57 -18.45
N ALA A 293 -29.75 -6.82 -18.85
CA ALA A 293 -28.82 -5.76 -19.21
C ALA A 293 -29.30 -5.07 -20.49
N VAL A 294 -29.46 -3.76 -20.48
CA VAL A 294 -29.89 -2.94 -21.62
C VAL A 294 -28.76 -1.95 -21.92
N GLY A 295 -28.43 -1.84 -23.21
CA GLY A 295 -27.40 -0.93 -23.71
C GLY A 295 -25.98 -1.42 -23.41
N PRO A 296 -24.97 -0.51 -23.46
CA PRO A 296 -23.58 -0.82 -23.16
C PRO A 296 -23.41 -1.36 -21.75
N GLN A 297 -22.51 -2.35 -21.60
CA GLN A 297 -22.25 -3.00 -20.33
C GLN A 297 -20.87 -2.63 -19.80
N VAL A 298 -20.79 -2.32 -18.52
CA VAL A 298 -19.54 -2.12 -17.77
C VAL A 298 -19.48 -3.09 -16.60
N VAL A 299 -18.29 -3.54 -16.25
CA VAL A 299 -18.10 -4.46 -15.14
C VAL A 299 -17.89 -3.66 -13.85
N VAL A 300 -18.40 -4.16 -12.72
CA VAL A 300 -18.07 -3.67 -11.38
C VAL A 300 -16.55 -3.53 -11.23
N GLY A 301 -16.08 -2.41 -10.68
CA GLY A 301 -14.67 -2.06 -10.62
C GLY A 301 -14.16 -1.18 -11.77
N SER A 302 -15.00 -0.94 -12.82
CA SER A 302 -14.64 0.01 -13.88
C SER A 302 -14.62 1.44 -13.37
N SER A 303 -13.60 2.22 -13.77
CA SER A 303 -13.50 3.63 -13.38
C SER A 303 -14.60 4.49 -14.05
N ILE A 304 -14.93 5.63 -13.43
CA ILE A 304 -15.82 6.63 -14.03
C ILE A 304 -15.26 7.08 -15.39
N GLU A 305 -13.96 7.35 -15.48
CA GLU A 305 -13.30 7.82 -16.71
C GLU A 305 -13.45 6.81 -17.85
N ASP A 306 -13.21 5.51 -17.60
CA ASP A 306 -13.33 4.46 -18.62
C ASP A 306 -14.78 4.26 -19.05
N THR A 307 -15.72 4.34 -18.10
CA THR A 307 -17.16 4.25 -18.39
C THR A 307 -17.63 5.43 -19.22
N MET A 308 -17.20 6.65 -18.92
CA MET A 308 -17.51 7.83 -19.73
C MET A 308 -16.94 7.72 -21.15
N ARG A 309 -15.70 7.22 -21.29
CA ARG A 309 -15.10 6.97 -22.61
C ARG A 309 -15.91 5.96 -23.43
N MET A 310 -16.36 4.91 -22.79
CA MET A 310 -17.16 3.88 -23.43
C MET A 310 -18.49 4.44 -23.90
N LEU A 311 -19.22 5.17 -23.04
CA LEU A 311 -20.49 5.82 -23.40
C LEU A 311 -20.30 6.86 -24.50
N ALA A 312 -19.24 7.66 -24.47
CA ALA A 312 -18.95 8.63 -25.52
C ALA A 312 -18.68 7.97 -26.89
N ARG A 313 -18.11 6.76 -26.91
CA ARG A 313 -17.88 6.00 -28.15
C ARG A 313 -19.12 5.31 -28.68
N SER A 314 -20.01 4.81 -27.81
CA SER A 314 -21.25 4.16 -28.20
C SER A 314 -22.33 5.15 -28.57
N GLY A 315 -22.27 6.40 -28.13
CA GLY A 315 -23.32 7.41 -28.30
C GLY A 315 -24.50 7.24 -27.32
N ASP A 316 -24.36 6.36 -26.32
CA ASP A 316 -25.40 6.11 -25.33
C ASP A 316 -25.24 7.04 -24.10
N GLU A 317 -26.35 7.38 -23.45
CA GLU A 317 -26.36 8.20 -22.24
C GLU A 317 -26.29 7.36 -20.95
N THR A 318 -26.56 6.06 -21.06
CA THR A 318 -26.62 5.14 -19.91
C THR A 318 -25.91 3.83 -20.19
N ALA A 319 -25.32 3.22 -19.14
CA ALA A 319 -24.74 1.89 -19.19
C ALA A 319 -25.33 1.01 -18.08
N THR A 320 -25.39 -0.29 -18.35
CA THR A 320 -25.69 -1.31 -17.33
C THR A 320 -24.42 -1.75 -16.65
N VAL A 321 -24.38 -1.68 -15.31
CA VAL A 321 -23.27 -2.20 -14.50
C VAL A 321 -23.53 -3.67 -14.20
N CYS A 322 -22.56 -4.53 -14.57
CA CYS A 322 -22.67 -5.97 -14.44
C CYS A 322 -21.63 -6.51 -13.46
N ALA A 323 -22.04 -7.47 -12.64
CA ALA A 323 -21.08 -8.30 -11.88
C ALA A 323 -20.20 -9.11 -12.83
N PRO A 324 -19.04 -9.66 -12.38
CA PRO A 324 -18.20 -10.55 -13.18
C PRO A 324 -18.93 -11.78 -13.75
N SER A 325 -20.04 -12.17 -13.12
CA SER A 325 -20.93 -13.25 -13.61
C SER A 325 -21.83 -12.84 -14.79
N GLY A 326 -21.76 -11.59 -15.26
CA GLY A 326 -22.63 -11.03 -16.30
C GLY A 326 -24.01 -10.57 -15.83
N LYS A 327 -24.33 -10.72 -14.53
CA LYS A 327 -25.61 -10.29 -13.96
C LYS A 327 -25.63 -8.77 -13.78
N ALA A 328 -26.70 -8.11 -14.23
CA ALA A 328 -26.91 -6.68 -13.98
C ALA A 328 -27.08 -6.40 -12.47
N VAL A 329 -26.34 -5.43 -11.95
CA VAL A 329 -26.36 -5.00 -10.53
C VAL A 329 -26.78 -3.53 -10.38
N GLY A 330 -26.62 -2.73 -11.45
CA GLY A 330 -26.98 -1.32 -11.45
C GLY A 330 -27.03 -0.71 -12.83
N THR A 331 -27.42 0.54 -12.91
CA THR A 331 -27.32 1.39 -14.09
C THR A 331 -26.62 2.69 -13.73
N VAL A 332 -25.92 3.27 -14.68
CA VAL A 332 -25.24 4.54 -14.52
C VAL A 332 -25.44 5.43 -15.74
N SER A 333 -25.72 6.72 -15.53
CA SER A 333 -25.87 7.70 -16.60
C SER A 333 -24.66 8.63 -16.69
N LEU A 334 -24.41 9.21 -17.87
CA LEU A 334 -23.38 10.24 -18.07
C LEU A 334 -23.51 11.39 -17.06
N ARG A 335 -24.74 11.76 -16.71
CA ARG A 335 -25.00 12.81 -15.73
C ARG A 335 -24.51 12.42 -14.33
N GLN A 336 -24.78 11.18 -13.88
CA GLN A 336 -24.28 10.66 -12.59
C GLN A 336 -22.76 10.62 -12.56
N LEU A 337 -22.14 10.13 -13.64
CA LEU A 337 -20.67 10.09 -13.76
C LEU A 337 -20.04 11.49 -13.72
N ALA A 338 -20.61 12.45 -14.47
CA ALA A 338 -20.15 13.83 -14.49
C ALA A 338 -20.32 14.52 -13.13
N SER A 339 -21.45 14.33 -12.45
CA SER A 339 -21.69 14.88 -11.12
C SER A 339 -20.69 14.35 -10.10
N ALA A 340 -20.33 13.09 -10.14
CA ALA A 340 -19.37 12.49 -9.21
C ALA A 340 -17.92 13.03 -9.36
N ILE A 341 -17.57 13.52 -10.56
CA ILE A 341 -16.29 14.18 -10.79
C ILE A 341 -16.29 15.60 -10.22
N VAL A 342 -17.41 16.32 -10.33
CA VAL A 342 -17.51 17.75 -10.00
C VAL A 342 -17.95 17.97 -8.53
N ASP A 343 -18.83 17.11 -7.99
CA ASP A 343 -19.53 17.37 -6.72
C ASP A 343 -19.33 16.27 -5.68
N VAL A 344 -18.77 16.64 -4.51
CA VAL A 344 -18.58 15.71 -3.38
C VAL A 344 -19.92 15.34 -2.74
N ALA A 345 -20.89 16.27 -2.71
CA ALA A 345 -22.16 16.10 -2.03
C ALA A 345 -23.12 15.13 -2.75
N ALA A 346 -22.99 14.98 -4.07
CA ALA A 346 -23.88 14.10 -4.85
C ALA A 346 -23.56 12.60 -4.64
N ALA A 347 -22.30 12.24 -4.35
CA ALA A 347 -21.90 10.85 -4.08
C ALA A 347 -22.40 10.34 -2.72
N GLU A 348 -22.48 11.21 -1.72
CA GLU A 348 -22.92 10.84 -0.36
C GLU A 348 -24.40 10.45 -0.29
N SER A 349 -25.26 11.06 -1.10
CA SER A 349 -26.71 10.76 -1.07
C SER A 349 -27.06 9.37 -1.62
N THR A 350 -26.21 8.79 -2.47
CA THR A 350 -26.45 7.48 -3.11
C THR A 350 -25.94 6.32 -2.24
N ILE A 351 -24.85 6.54 -1.48
CA ILE A 351 -24.22 5.50 -0.63
C ILE A 351 -25.07 5.19 0.61
N GLY A 352 -25.75 6.20 1.19
CA GLY A 352 -26.68 5.99 2.30
C GLY A 352 -27.87 5.06 1.97
N GLY A 353 -28.20 4.90 0.69
CA GLY A 353 -29.22 3.98 0.22
C GLY A 353 -28.79 2.51 0.18
N VAL A 354 -27.51 2.23 -0.04
CA VAL A 354 -26.98 0.86 -0.15
C VAL A 354 -26.73 0.23 1.21
N GLU A 355 -26.28 0.99 2.21
CA GLU A 355 -26.13 0.50 3.59
C GLU A 355 -27.46 0.13 4.24
N ASN A 356 -28.54 0.87 3.94
CA ASN A 356 -29.89 0.52 4.44
C ASN A 356 -30.45 -0.76 3.80
N LEU A 357 -30.05 -1.10 2.58
CA LEU A 357 -30.43 -2.35 1.91
C LEU A 357 -29.67 -3.58 2.46
N ALA A 358 -28.45 -3.40 2.94
CA ALA A 358 -27.66 -4.46 3.57
C ALA A 358 -28.16 -4.77 4.99
N ARG A 359 -28.64 -3.77 5.74
CA ARG A 359 -29.22 -3.94 7.10
C ARG A 359 -30.66 -4.48 7.10
N ALA A 360 -31.38 -4.39 6.01
CA ALA A 360 -32.72 -4.95 5.88
C ALA A 360 -32.76 -6.44 5.51
N LYS A 361 -31.60 -7.09 5.34
CA LYS A 361 -31.45 -8.51 4.96
C LYS A 361 -30.62 -9.33 5.98
N ALA A 362 -30.32 -8.78 7.15
CA ALA A 362 -29.72 -9.51 8.27
C ALA A 362 -30.77 -9.95 9.29
#